data_e7f4c5ee7ee9c9311c54e4623bf2274b
#
_entry.id   e7f4c5ee7ee9c9311c54e4623bf2274b
#
_cell.length_a   1.000
_cell.length_b   1.000
_cell.length_c   1.000
_cell.angle_alpha   90.00
_cell.angle_beta   90.00
_cell.angle_gamma   90.00
#
_symmetry.space_group_name_H-M   'P 1'
#
loop_
_entity.id
_entity.type
_entity.pdbx_description
1 polymer ?
#
loop_
_entity_poly.entity_id
_entity_poly.type
_entity_poly.pdbx_seq_one_letter_code
_entity_poly.pdbx_strand_id
1 'polypeptide(L)'
;MKRVLIIGSSGSGKSTLARQLGARLELPVIHLDRHYWHPGWVGTPKAEWQNTVTRLLQRDSWIMDGNYRGTLEMRLEAADSVVFLDLPPWICAYRALKRRIQYRNRPRPDIADGCTEPLLDPQLIQFIHHVLSYPDRAKPYVMKQLSEIADEKHVVLLQSTKDVNNFLRTPLDFPSVNLVYRNNLAKMPQMARLPFD
;
A
#
# COMPACT_ATOMS: atom_id res chain seq x y z
N MET A 1 -5.92 14.70 -10.07
CA MET A 1 -5.43 13.79 -9.03
C MET A 1 -4.98 14.60 -7.82
N LYS A 2 -5.69 14.50 -6.73
CA LYS A 2 -5.37 15.20 -5.48
C LYS A 2 -5.21 14.24 -4.30
N ARG A 3 -5.95 13.12 -4.28
CA ARG A 3 -5.97 12.14 -3.18
C ARG A 3 -5.62 10.75 -3.69
N VAL A 4 -4.34 10.38 -3.57
CA VAL A 4 -3.81 9.13 -4.10
C VAL A 4 -3.59 8.13 -2.98
N LEU A 5 -4.24 6.97 -3.07
CA LEU A 5 -4.02 5.86 -2.15
C LEU A 5 -3.08 4.82 -2.79
N ILE A 6 -2.00 4.45 -2.09
CA ILE A 6 -1.06 3.42 -2.54
C ILE A 6 -1.14 2.22 -1.58
N ILE A 7 -1.56 1.07 -2.11
CA ILE A 7 -1.72 -0.18 -1.37
C ILE A 7 -0.89 -1.31 -1.97
N GLY A 8 -0.69 -2.40 -1.24
CA GLY A 8 0.09 -3.56 -1.66
C GLY A 8 0.84 -4.21 -0.50
N SER A 9 1.40 -5.40 -0.69
CA SER A 9 2.12 -6.15 0.34
C SER A 9 3.28 -5.38 0.98
N SER A 10 3.70 -5.76 2.18
CA SER A 10 4.96 -5.26 2.76
C SER A 10 6.13 -5.63 1.84
N GLY A 11 7.05 -4.70 1.59
CA GLY A 11 8.15 -4.89 0.63
C GLY A 11 7.78 -4.67 -0.84
N SER A 12 6.53 -4.38 -1.20
CA SER A 12 6.14 -4.08 -2.60
C SER A 12 6.72 -2.76 -3.13
N GLY A 13 7.15 -1.85 -2.25
CA GLY A 13 7.74 -0.56 -2.64
C GLY A 13 6.78 0.63 -2.52
N LYS A 14 5.65 0.49 -1.82
CA LYS A 14 4.66 1.57 -1.60
C LYS A 14 5.27 2.89 -1.17
N SER A 15 6.06 2.89 -0.10
CA SER A 15 6.63 4.12 0.46
C SER A 15 7.66 4.76 -0.48
N THR A 16 8.36 3.96 -1.29
CA THR A 16 9.24 4.48 -2.33
C THR A 16 8.45 5.15 -3.44
N LEU A 17 7.40 4.47 -3.94
CA LEU A 17 6.51 5.04 -4.95
C LEU A 17 5.80 6.30 -4.43
N ALA A 18 5.34 6.29 -3.19
CA ALA A 18 4.70 7.45 -2.56
C ALA A 18 5.60 8.69 -2.57
N ARG A 19 6.87 8.54 -2.19
CA ARG A 19 7.84 9.65 -2.21
C ARG A 19 8.12 10.15 -3.63
N GLN A 20 8.27 9.23 -4.60
CA GLN A 20 8.54 9.59 -6.00
C GLN A 20 7.35 10.32 -6.63
N LEU A 21 6.13 9.85 -6.38
CA LEU A 21 4.91 10.52 -6.83
C LEU A 21 4.69 11.85 -6.11
N GLY A 22 4.99 11.90 -4.79
CA GLY A 22 4.90 13.13 -4.01
C GLY A 22 5.78 14.24 -4.54
N ALA A 23 7.04 13.91 -4.84
CA ALA A 23 7.97 14.84 -5.46
C ALA A 23 7.55 15.28 -6.87
N ARG A 24 6.95 14.38 -7.65
CA ARG A 24 6.55 14.66 -9.03
C ARG A 24 5.25 15.45 -9.13
N LEU A 25 4.29 15.20 -8.23
CA LEU A 25 2.97 15.85 -8.22
C LEU A 25 2.91 17.03 -7.27
N GLU A 26 3.99 17.31 -6.54
CA GLU A 26 4.06 18.31 -5.47
C GLU A 26 2.98 18.11 -4.40
N LEU A 27 2.66 16.84 -4.10
CA LEU A 27 1.66 16.46 -3.11
C LEU A 27 2.28 15.98 -1.80
N PRO A 28 1.67 16.30 -0.65
CA PRO A 28 2.14 15.82 0.64
C PRO A 28 2.00 14.30 0.73
N VAL A 29 3.05 13.64 1.24
CA VAL A 29 3.08 12.18 1.43
C VAL A 29 2.77 11.85 2.88
N ILE A 30 1.83 10.92 3.07
CA ILE A 30 1.41 10.39 4.37
C ILE A 30 1.77 8.91 4.43
N HIS A 31 2.82 8.58 5.18
CA HIS A 31 3.15 7.20 5.51
C HIS A 31 2.34 6.76 6.73
N LEU A 32 1.35 5.89 6.54
CA LEU A 32 0.48 5.45 7.65
C LEU A 32 1.27 4.76 8.77
N ASP A 33 2.35 4.08 8.44
CA ASP A 33 3.21 3.43 9.43
C ASP A 33 3.82 4.43 10.43
N ARG A 34 4.05 5.69 10.05
CA ARG A 34 4.50 6.76 10.97
C ARG A 34 3.45 7.18 11.99
N HIS A 35 2.19 6.99 11.66
CA HIS A 35 1.06 7.38 12.52
C HIS A 35 0.50 6.24 13.35
N TYR A 36 0.76 4.99 12.90
CA TYR A 36 0.26 3.79 13.56
C TYR A 36 1.19 3.27 14.64
N TRP A 37 2.50 3.25 14.36
CA TRP A 37 3.48 2.70 15.28
C TRP A 37 3.99 3.75 16.25
N HIS A 38 4.10 3.36 17.52
CA HIS A 38 4.78 4.09 18.58
C HIS A 38 6.14 3.43 18.89
N PRO A 39 7.06 4.12 19.62
CA PRO A 39 8.34 3.56 20.01
C PRO A 39 8.22 2.12 20.55
N GLY A 40 9.12 1.24 20.13
CA GLY A 40 9.08 -0.18 20.52
C GLY A 40 8.04 -1.02 19.76
N TRP A 41 7.55 -0.56 18.58
CA TRP A 41 6.55 -1.26 17.76
C TRP A 41 5.21 -1.45 18.45
N VAL A 42 4.82 -0.53 19.31
CA VAL A 42 3.50 -0.53 19.92
C VAL A 42 2.49 0.03 18.92
N GLY A 43 1.47 -0.77 18.58
CA GLY A 43 0.42 -0.34 17.64
C GLY A 43 -0.60 0.57 18.29
N THR A 44 -1.11 1.55 17.57
CA THR A 44 -2.20 2.42 17.99
C THR A 44 -3.49 1.62 18.22
N PRO A 45 -4.22 1.81 19.32
CA PRO A 45 -5.51 1.17 19.57
C PRO A 45 -6.51 1.44 18.45
N LYS A 46 -7.38 0.45 18.14
CA LYS A 46 -8.28 0.48 16.98
C LYS A 46 -9.11 1.76 16.86
N ALA A 47 -9.73 2.20 17.97
CA ALA A 47 -10.58 3.40 17.97
C ALA A 47 -9.77 4.68 17.69
N GLU A 48 -8.62 4.81 18.33
CA GLU A 48 -7.71 5.94 18.13
C GLU A 48 -7.14 5.95 16.72
N TRP A 49 -6.81 4.77 16.18
CA TRP A 49 -6.36 4.60 14.80
C TRP A 49 -7.40 5.07 13.78
N GLN A 50 -8.66 4.68 13.96
CA GLN A 50 -9.75 5.13 13.10
C GLN A 50 -9.90 6.65 13.12
N ASN A 51 -9.87 7.27 14.31
CA ASN A 51 -9.92 8.73 14.46
C ASN A 51 -8.72 9.42 13.79
N THR A 52 -7.53 8.83 13.92
CA THR A 52 -6.32 9.37 13.29
C THR A 52 -6.43 9.34 11.77
N VAL A 53 -6.86 8.21 11.19
CA VAL A 53 -7.04 8.10 9.74
C VAL A 53 -8.14 9.06 9.27
N THR A 54 -9.26 9.17 9.96
CA THR A 54 -10.34 10.13 9.63
C THR A 54 -9.80 11.56 9.53
N ARG A 55 -9.00 12.01 10.50
CA ARG A 55 -8.38 13.36 10.45
C ARG A 55 -7.41 13.53 9.29
N LEU A 56 -6.64 12.49 8.95
CA LEU A 56 -5.71 12.54 7.81
C LEU A 56 -6.45 12.65 6.47
N LEU A 57 -7.61 12.00 6.34
CA LEU A 57 -8.44 12.02 5.14
C LEU A 57 -9.15 13.36 4.88
N GLN A 58 -9.29 14.21 5.91
CA GLN A 58 -9.89 15.56 5.78
C GLN A 58 -9.02 16.54 5.00
N ARG A 59 -7.75 16.20 4.76
CA ARG A 59 -6.84 17.08 3.98
C ARG A 59 -7.29 17.16 2.52
N ASP A 60 -7.11 18.32 1.89
CA ASP A 60 -7.52 18.56 0.51
C ASP A 60 -6.75 17.70 -0.50
N SER A 61 -5.49 17.43 -0.21
CA SER A 61 -4.62 16.65 -1.10
C SER A 61 -3.61 15.81 -0.31
N TRP A 62 -3.32 14.62 -0.82
CA TRP A 62 -2.36 13.71 -0.22
C TRP A 62 -2.00 12.53 -1.13
N ILE A 63 -0.82 11.96 -0.89
CA ILE A 63 -0.47 10.60 -1.30
C ILE A 63 -0.33 9.79 -0.02
N MET A 64 -1.19 8.78 0.17
CA MET A 64 -1.22 7.99 1.39
C MET A 64 -0.82 6.56 1.10
N ASP A 65 0.17 6.02 1.83
CA ASP A 65 0.57 4.62 1.69
C ASP A 65 0.40 3.84 3.00
N GLY A 66 0.04 2.57 2.85
CA GLY A 66 -0.13 1.62 3.95
C GLY A 66 -1.27 0.64 3.73
N ASN A 67 -1.19 -0.53 4.39
CA ASN A 67 -2.12 -1.65 4.12
C ASN A 67 -3.32 -1.73 5.05
N TYR A 68 -3.28 -1.17 6.22
CA TYR A 68 -4.27 -1.23 7.31
C TYR A 68 -5.71 -1.57 6.87
N ARG A 69 -6.07 -2.87 6.88
CA ARG A 69 -7.35 -3.40 6.39
C ARG A 69 -8.55 -2.74 7.08
N GLY A 70 -8.47 -2.54 8.39
CA GLY A 70 -9.59 -1.97 9.17
C GLY A 70 -9.95 -0.52 8.84
N THR A 71 -9.16 0.17 7.99
CA THR A 71 -9.44 1.52 7.52
C THR A 71 -9.42 1.62 5.99
N LEU A 72 -9.37 0.47 5.28
CA LEU A 72 -9.22 0.48 3.83
C LEU A 72 -10.42 1.10 3.14
N GLU A 73 -11.63 0.74 3.52
CA GLU A 73 -12.88 1.24 2.91
C GLU A 73 -12.97 2.77 2.97
N MET A 74 -12.80 3.36 4.16
CA MET A 74 -12.84 4.82 4.31
C MET A 74 -11.74 5.55 3.52
N ARG A 75 -10.59 4.92 3.34
CA ARG A 75 -9.50 5.48 2.52
C ARG A 75 -9.78 5.36 1.02
N LEU A 76 -10.38 4.25 0.60
CA LEU A 76 -10.84 4.06 -0.77
C LEU A 76 -11.94 5.06 -1.12
N GLU A 77 -12.88 5.30 -0.22
CA GLU A 77 -13.96 6.29 -0.40
C GLU A 77 -13.39 7.70 -0.58
N ALA A 78 -12.43 8.10 0.25
CA ALA A 78 -11.84 9.44 0.20
C ALA A 78 -10.87 9.67 -0.97
N ALA A 79 -10.28 8.61 -1.53
CA ALA A 79 -9.32 8.70 -2.63
C ALA A 79 -10.01 9.02 -3.97
N ASP A 80 -9.37 9.80 -4.83
CA ASP A 80 -9.74 9.94 -6.25
C ASP A 80 -9.00 8.93 -7.13
N SER A 81 -7.88 8.42 -6.65
CA SER A 81 -7.01 7.51 -7.40
C SER A 81 -6.38 6.47 -6.47
N VAL A 82 -6.30 5.23 -6.95
CA VAL A 82 -5.72 4.12 -6.20
C VAL A 82 -4.64 3.44 -7.03
N VAL A 83 -3.47 3.24 -6.44
CA VAL A 83 -2.38 2.46 -7.04
C VAL A 83 -2.15 1.21 -6.21
N PHE A 84 -2.41 0.06 -6.80
CA PHE A 84 -2.19 -1.24 -6.17
C PHE A 84 -0.91 -1.89 -6.68
N LEU A 85 0.07 -2.06 -5.80
CA LEU A 85 1.32 -2.77 -6.06
C LEU A 85 1.13 -4.28 -5.78
N ASP A 86 0.77 -5.04 -6.80
CA ASP A 86 0.54 -6.49 -6.77
C ASP A 86 1.78 -7.24 -7.26
N LEU A 87 2.92 -7.03 -6.61
CA LEU A 87 4.17 -7.68 -6.98
C LEU A 87 4.23 -9.13 -6.46
N PRO A 88 5.00 -10.02 -7.14
CA PRO A 88 5.23 -11.39 -6.65
C PRO A 88 5.68 -11.41 -5.18
N PRO A 89 5.10 -12.29 -4.34
CA PRO A 89 5.33 -12.28 -2.89
C PRO A 89 6.79 -12.55 -2.52
N TRP A 90 7.50 -13.36 -3.30
CA TRP A 90 8.93 -13.61 -3.08
C TRP A 90 9.80 -12.36 -3.32
N ILE A 91 9.44 -11.50 -4.29
CA ILE A 91 10.12 -10.19 -4.49
C ILE A 91 9.86 -9.30 -3.28
N CYS A 92 8.62 -9.29 -2.78
CA CYS A 92 8.25 -8.51 -1.61
C CYS A 92 9.00 -8.98 -0.36
N ALA A 93 9.09 -10.29 -0.14
CA ALA A 93 9.84 -10.89 0.98
C ALA A 93 11.34 -10.56 0.88
N TYR A 94 11.95 -10.74 -0.28
CA TYR A 94 13.36 -10.39 -0.51
C TYR A 94 13.63 -8.91 -0.21
N ARG A 95 12.79 -7.99 -0.72
CA ARG A 95 12.93 -6.55 -0.49
C ARG A 95 12.74 -6.18 0.97
N ALA A 96 11.81 -6.83 1.66
CA ALA A 96 11.57 -6.62 3.08
C ALA A 96 12.79 -7.06 3.92
N LEU A 97 13.40 -8.21 3.61
CA LEU A 97 14.62 -8.69 4.25
C LEU A 97 15.81 -7.76 3.96
N LYS A 98 16.02 -7.39 2.68
CA LYS A 98 17.09 -6.46 2.29
C LYS A 98 16.96 -5.14 3.03
N ARG A 99 15.76 -4.58 3.13
CA ARG A 99 15.46 -3.36 3.87
C ARG A 99 15.82 -3.51 5.34
N ARG A 100 15.46 -4.64 5.97
CA ARG A 100 15.79 -4.92 7.38
C ARG A 100 17.30 -4.92 7.64
N ILE A 101 18.07 -5.50 6.73
CA ILE A 101 19.55 -5.46 6.78
C ILE A 101 20.06 -4.01 6.63
N GLN A 102 19.53 -3.29 5.65
CA GLN A 102 19.95 -1.92 5.33
C GLN A 102 19.69 -0.94 6.48
N TYR A 103 18.53 -1.08 7.16
CA TYR A 103 18.11 -0.20 8.25
C TYR A 103 18.36 -0.80 9.65
N ARG A 104 19.25 -1.80 9.74
CA ARG A 104 19.60 -2.40 11.02
C ARG A 104 20.04 -1.31 12.01
N ASN A 105 19.34 -1.24 13.15
CA ASN A 105 19.61 -0.26 14.21
C ASN A 105 19.63 1.21 13.72
N ARG A 106 18.95 1.51 12.63
CA ARG A 106 18.85 2.86 12.08
C ARG A 106 17.37 3.26 11.92
N PRO A 107 17.04 4.55 12.11
CA PRO A 107 15.68 5.03 11.86
C PRO A 107 15.34 4.92 10.37
N ARG A 108 14.07 4.65 10.08
CA ARG A 108 13.51 4.63 8.72
C ARG A 108 12.65 5.86 8.50
N PRO A 109 12.72 6.50 7.32
CA PRO A 109 11.97 7.73 7.04
C PRO A 109 10.45 7.52 6.95
N ASP A 110 10.00 6.29 6.74
CA ASP A 110 8.59 5.90 6.56
C ASP A 110 7.97 5.27 7.82
N ILE A 111 8.69 5.25 8.96
CA ILE A 111 8.21 4.70 10.24
C ILE A 111 8.45 5.73 11.36
N ALA A 112 7.69 5.61 12.45
CA ALA A 112 7.86 6.45 13.63
C ALA A 112 9.24 6.26 14.28
N ASP A 113 9.72 7.32 14.91
CA ASP A 113 10.98 7.28 15.65
C ASP A 113 10.89 6.27 16.81
N GLY A 114 12.00 5.61 17.12
CA GLY A 114 12.06 4.57 18.17
C GLY A 114 11.56 3.18 17.73
N CYS A 115 11.17 3.01 16.46
CA CYS A 115 10.87 1.71 15.84
C CYS A 115 12.09 1.22 15.07
N THR A 116 13.04 0.59 15.75
CA THR A 116 14.23 -0.02 15.12
C THR A 116 13.97 -1.48 14.78
N GLU A 117 14.49 -1.95 13.65
CA GLU A 117 14.37 -3.36 13.25
C GLU A 117 15.63 -4.13 13.69
N PRO A 118 15.55 -5.04 14.69
CA PRO A 118 16.67 -5.91 15.03
C PRO A 118 16.89 -6.93 13.91
N LEU A 119 18.14 -7.36 13.70
CA LEU A 119 18.47 -8.30 12.63
C LEU A 119 17.84 -9.69 12.88
N LEU A 120 17.92 -10.13 14.14
CA LEU A 120 17.34 -11.37 14.62
C LEU A 120 16.16 -11.04 15.54
N ASP A 121 14.97 -11.41 15.11
CA ASP A 121 13.72 -11.17 15.81
C ASP A 121 12.87 -12.43 15.68
N PRO A 122 12.36 -12.99 16.78
CA PRO A 122 11.45 -14.13 16.73
C PRO A 122 10.24 -13.91 15.81
N GLN A 123 9.81 -12.65 15.62
CA GLN A 123 8.70 -12.30 14.75
C GLN A 123 9.07 -12.26 13.26
N LEU A 124 10.35 -12.34 12.89
CA LEU A 124 10.78 -12.28 11.49
C LEU A 124 10.17 -13.38 10.64
N ILE A 125 10.13 -14.60 11.14
CA ILE A 125 9.55 -15.76 10.43
C ILE A 125 8.05 -15.52 10.18
N GLN A 126 7.33 -15.06 11.20
CA GLN A 126 5.90 -14.73 11.09
C GLN A 126 5.66 -13.59 10.10
N PHE A 127 6.51 -12.57 10.12
CA PHE A 127 6.43 -11.45 9.17
C PHE A 127 6.66 -11.91 7.73
N ILE A 128 7.69 -12.74 7.47
CA ILE A 128 7.95 -13.29 6.13
C ILE A 128 6.80 -14.18 5.68
N HIS A 129 6.27 -15.05 6.56
CA HIS A 129 5.09 -15.85 6.27
C HIS A 129 3.88 -14.97 5.92
N HIS A 130 3.66 -13.86 6.65
CA HIS A 130 2.60 -12.90 6.35
C HIS A 130 2.78 -12.27 4.95
N VAL A 131 4.01 -11.93 4.56
CA VAL A 131 4.29 -11.38 3.23
C VAL A 131 4.06 -12.42 2.13
N LEU A 132 4.52 -13.66 2.33
CA LEU A 132 4.37 -14.74 1.35
C LEU A 132 2.91 -15.19 1.19
N SER A 133 2.12 -15.19 2.27
CA SER A 133 0.70 -15.55 2.25
C SER A 133 -0.24 -14.40 1.84
N TYR A 134 0.30 -13.22 1.53
CA TYR A 134 -0.51 -12.07 1.11
C TYR A 134 -1.44 -12.35 -0.07
N PRO A 135 -1.03 -13.09 -1.13
CA PRO A 135 -1.91 -13.42 -2.26
C PRO A 135 -3.18 -14.15 -1.87
N ASP A 136 -3.08 -15.04 -0.88
CA ASP A 136 -4.20 -15.89 -0.47
C ASP A 136 -5.06 -15.26 0.63
N ARG A 137 -4.46 -14.44 1.50
CA ARG A 137 -5.12 -13.90 2.70
C ARG A 137 -5.66 -12.48 2.53
N ALA A 138 -4.88 -11.58 1.96
CA ALA A 138 -5.22 -10.16 1.92
C ALA A 138 -5.63 -9.68 0.52
N LYS A 139 -4.96 -10.17 -0.53
CA LYS A 139 -5.22 -9.76 -1.91
C LYS A 139 -6.66 -10.00 -2.36
N PRO A 140 -7.36 -11.12 -2.06
CA PRO A 140 -8.73 -11.33 -2.50
C PRO A 140 -9.68 -10.24 -1.99
N TYR A 141 -9.54 -9.86 -0.71
CA TYR A 141 -10.32 -8.76 -0.14
C TYR A 141 -10.01 -7.42 -0.81
N VAL A 142 -8.72 -7.11 -1.01
CA VAL A 142 -8.31 -5.87 -1.68
C VAL A 142 -8.86 -5.82 -3.10
N MET A 143 -8.77 -6.92 -3.86
CA MET A 143 -9.27 -7.00 -5.23
C MET A 143 -10.78 -6.81 -5.30
N LYS A 144 -11.54 -7.40 -4.37
CA LYS A 144 -12.98 -7.20 -4.27
C LYS A 144 -13.30 -5.71 -4.07
N GLN A 145 -12.66 -5.06 -3.10
CA GLN A 145 -12.88 -3.63 -2.84
C GLN A 145 -12.51 -2.75 -4.04
N LEU A 146 -11.42 -3.08 -4.75
CA LEU A 146 -11.02 -2.34 -5.94
C LEU A 146 -11.99 -2.53 -7.11
N SER A 147 -12.58 -3.72 -7.26
CA SER A 147 -13.57 -3.98 -8.31
C SER A 147 -14.87 -3.19 -8.09
N GLU A 148 -15.25 -2.95 -6.84
CA GLU A 148 -16.45 -2.19 -6.48
C GLU A 148 -16.34 -0.68 -6.84
N ILE A 149 -15.12 -0.14 -6.87
CA ILE A 149 -14.87 1.29 -7.13
C ILE A 149 -14.27 1.58 -8.51
N ALA A 150 -13.95 0.55 -9.30
CA ALA A 150 -13.18 0.69 -10.54
C ALA A 150 -13.88 1.52 -11.62
N ASP A 151 -15.21 1.60 -11.60
CA ASP A 151 -15.99 2.39 -12.53
C ASP A 151 -16.06 3.89 -12.15
N GLU A 152 -15.91 4.18 -10.87
CA GLU A 152 -16.02 5.55 -10.35
C GLU A 152 -14.66 6.22 -10.14
N LYS A 153 -13.59 5.44 -9.92
CA LYS A 153 -12.27 5.95 -9.52
C LYS A 153 -11.15 5.43 -10.43
N HIS A 154 -10.05 6.17 -10.43
CA HIS A 154 -8.86 5.77 -11.17
C HIS A 154 -8.11 4.68 -10.41
N VAL A 155 -8.20 3.43 -10.87
CA VAL A 155 -7.51 2.28 -10.28
C VAL A 155 -6.37 1.82 -11.20
N VAL A 156 -5.15 1.81 -10.67
CA VAL A 156 -3.92 1.38 -11.36
C VAL A 156 -3.37 0.13 -10.68
N LEU A 157 -3.23 -0.96 -11.43
CA LEU A 157 -2.64 -2.22 -10.97
C LEU A 157 -1.23 -2.35 -11.54
N LEU A 158 -0.21 -2.46 -10.68
CA LEU A 158 1.20 -2.60 -11.04
C LEU A 158 1.71 -3.96 -10.54
N GLN A 159 2.00 -4.88 -11.48
CA GLN A 159 2.34 -6.27 -11.17
C GLN A 159 3.83 -6.58 -11.28
N SER A 160 4.60 -5.66 -11.82
CA SER A 160 6.05 -5.82 -11.98
C SER A 160 6.81 -4.53 -11.69
N THR A 161 8.13 -4.66 -11.46
CA THR A 161 9.01 -3.49 -11.36
C THR A 161 9.03 -2.68 -12.66
N LYS A 162 8.86 -3.36 -13.82
CA LYS A 162 8.75 -2.69 -15.11
C LYS A 162 7.51 -1.81 -15.18
N ASP A 163 6.36 -2.31 -14.67
CA ASP A 163 5.13 -1.52 -14.65
C ASP A 163 5.27 -0.27 -13.77
N VAL A 164 5.91 -0.43 -12.59
CA VAL A 164 6.20 0.71 -11.70
C VAL A 164 7.07 1.76 -12.40
N ASN A 165 8.13 1.33 -13.10
CA ASN A 165 9.02 2.23 -13.81
C ASN A 165 8.32 2.92 -15.00
N ASN A 166 7.49 2.19 -15.74
CA ASN A 166 6.70 2.73 -16.82
C ASN A 166 5.69 3.76 -16.28
N PHE A 167 4.97 3.41 -15.22
CA PHE A 167 4.02 4.31 -14.57
C PHE A 167 4.66 5.63 -14.13
N LEU A 168 5.86 5.57 -13.57
CA LEU A 168 6.61 6.76 -13.18
C LEU A 168 7.12 7.62 -14.36
N ARG A 169 7.25 7.05 -15.55
CA ARG A 169 7.72 7.77 -16.76
C ARG A 169 6.57 8.34 -17.58
N THR A 170 5.39 7.74 -17.52
CA THR A 170 4.23 8.18 -18.28
C THR A 170 3.73 9.53 -17.77
N PRO A 171 3.33 10.47 -18.66
CA PRO A 171 2.61 11.66 -18.24
C PRO A 171 1.42 11.25 -17.37
N LEU A 172 1.26 11.90 -16.20
CA LEU A 172 0.20 11.55 -15.24
C LEU A 172 -1.17 12.13 -15.66
N ASP A 173 -1.41 12.28 -16.95
CA ASP A 173 -2.73 12.51 -17.53
C ASP A 173 -3.50 11.20 -17.49
N PHE A 174 -4.23 11.02 -16.42
CA PHE A 174 -4.92 9.79 -16.00
C PHE A 174 -5.96 9.19 -16.98
N PRO A 175 -6.53 9.89 -17.97
CA PRO A 175 -7.42 9.25 -18.94
C PRO A 175 -6.75 8.10 -19.71
N SER A 176 -5.45 8.22 -20.00
CA SER A 176 -4.70 7.21 -20.79
C SER A 176 -4.24 6.00 -19.97
N VAL A 177 -4.02 6.15 -18.67
CA VAL A 177 -3.57 5.06 -17.78
C VAL A 177 -4.73 4.10 -17.44
N ASN A 178 -5.97 4.60 -17.40
CA ASN A 178 -7.16 3.78 -17.14
C ASN A 178 -7.37 2.67 -18.18
N LEU A 179 -7.03 2.91 -19.45
CA LEU A 179 -7.29 1.93 -20.52
C LEU A 179 -6.37 0.71 -20.46
N VAL A 180 -5.12 0.88 -20.06
CA VAL A 180 -4.12 -0.22 -19.99
C VAL A 180 -4.40 -1.15 -18.80
N TYR A 181 -4.90 -0.62 -17.68
CA TYR A 181 -5.05 -1.37 -16.44
C TYR A 181 -6.48 -1.89 -16.21
N ARG A 182 -7.54 -1.28 -16.75
CA ARG A 182 -8.90 -1.84 -16.80
C ARG A 182 -8.94 -3.21 -17.52
N ASN A 183 -8.17 -3.36 -18.59
CA ASN A 183 -8.06 -4.63 -19.32
C ASN A 183 -7.43 -5.76 -18.48
N ASN A 184 -6.61 -5.44 -17.48
CA ASN A 184 -6.03 -6.43 -16.56
C ASN A 184 -6.98 -6.81 -15.42
N LEU A 185 -7.82 -5.90 -14.93
CA LEU A 185 -8.87 -6.21 -13.97
C LEU A 185 -9.97 -7.09 -14.59
N ALA A 186 -10.36 -6.81 -15.84
CA ALA A 186 -11.36 -7.58 -16.57
C ALA A 186 -10.89 -9.01 -16.96
N LYS A 187 -9.59 -9.26 -17.00
CA LYS A 187 -8.99 -10.58 -17.31
C LYS A 187 -8.78 -11.46 -16.07
N MET A 188 -9.10 -10.97 -14.87
CA MET A 188 -9.00 -11.79 -13.67
C MET A 188 -10.15 -12.77 -13.61
N PRO A 189 -9.92 -14.07 -13.33
CA PRO A 189 -10.99 -15.03 -13.17
C PRO A 189 -11.92 -14.57 -12.04
N GLN A 190 -13.22 -14.62 -12.30
CA GLN A 190 -14.23 -14.46 -11.25
C GLN A 190 -13.99 -15.56 -10.21
N MET A 191 -13.29 -15.22 -9.15
CA MET A 191 -13.04 -16.16 -8.05
C MET A 191 -14.39 -16.43 -7.39
N ALA A 192 -14.79 -17.70 -7.47
CA ALA A 192 -15.96 -18.26 -6.88
C ALA A 192 -16.17 -17.74 -5.44
N ARG A 193 -17.42 -17.45 -5.12
CA ARG A 193 -17.90 -17.13 -3.78
C ARG A 193 -17.50 -18.26 -2.84
N LEU A 194 -16.46 -18.06 -2.04
CA LEU A 194 -16.22 -18.90 -0.88
C LEU A 194 -17.13 -18.41 0.24
N PRO A 195 -17.91 -19.31 0.87
CA PRO A 195 -18.68 -18.94 2.05
C PRO A 195 -17.70 -18.58 3.18
N PHE A 196 -17.96 -17.48 3.83
CA PHE A 196 -17.28 -17.07 5.04
C PHE A 196 -18.15 -17.50 6.21
N ASP A 197 -17.69 -18.48 6.95
CA ASP A 197 -18.02 -18.67 8.37
C ASP A 197 -16.98 -17.93 9.23
#